data_85f27901921f5d58ac1e93dfd2b4b000
#
_entry.id   85f27901921f5d58ac1e93dfd2b4b000
#
_cell.length_a   1.000
_cell.length_b   1.000
_cell.length_c   1.000
_cell.angle_alpha   90.00
_cell.angle_beta   90.00
_cell.angle_gamma   90.00
#
_symmetry.space_group_name_H-M   'P 1'
#
loop_
_entity.id
_entity.type
_entity.pdbx_description
1 polymer ?
#
loop_
_entity_poly.entity_id
_entity_poly.type
_entity_poly.pdbx_seq_one_letter_code
_entity_poly.pdbx_strand_id
1 'polypeptide(L)'
;MPSGRRSKETLGRACRSTRATLLPLQQVVMSSTEWAQAALQSFDAVVQATEGFRSRAGQRLMAEQVARTFSTATLGKVDEEGGEAAPTRAIAVIQAGTGVGKSLAYCAPAIALALARGTRVLISTATVALQEQLVNKDLPALAARMPQPFKFALAKGRGRYVCKLKLDRLAGTGEAHGEDDDDLFP
;
A
#
# COMPACT_ATOMS: atom_id res chain seq x y z
N MET A 1 -79.20 8.81 -11.64
CA MET A 1 -77.82 8.67 -11.93
C MET A 1 -77.09 9.89 -11.37
N PRO A 2 -76.44 9.83 -10.16
CA PRO A 2 -75.58 10.93 -9.72
C PRO A 2 -74.13 10.55 -9.85
N SER A 3 -73.35 11.45 -10.45
CA SER A 3 -71.90 11.42 -10.65
C SER A 3 -71.15 11.74 -9.36
N GLY A 4 -70.39 10.79 -8.87
CA GLY A 4 -69.50 11.00 -7.75
C GLY A 4 -68.16 11.66 -8.13
N ARG A 5 -67.93 12.87 -7.65
CA ARG A 5 -66.66 13.56 -7.67
C ARG A 5 -65.80 13.00 -6.50
N ARG A 6 -64.67 12.39 -6.79
CA ARG A 6 -63.63 12.07 -5.79
C ARG A 6 -62.68 13.23 -5.70
N SER A 7 -62.61 13.81 -4.53
CA SER A 7 -61.65 14.83 -4.14
C SER A 7 -60.26 14.17 -3.98
N LYS A 8 -59.24 14.75 -4.62
CA LYS A 8 -57.81 14.39 -4.42
C LYS A 8 -57.30 15.17 -3.22
N GLU A 9 -57.12 14.50 -2.09
CA GLU A 9 -56.35 15.05 -0.98
C GLU A 9 -54.86 14.85 -1.26
N THR A 10 -54.19 15.99 -1.39
CA THR A 10 -52.74 16.08 -1.57
C THR A 10 -52.09 16.05 -0.16
N LEU A 11 -51.58 14.90 0.27
CA LEU A 11 -50.71 14.84 1.45
C LEU A 11 -49.32 15.32 1.08
N GLY A 12 -49.02 16.57 1.41
CA GLY A 12 -47.71 17.13 1.43
C GLY A 12 -46.89 16.58 2.60
N ARG A 13 -46.06 15.56 2.38
CA ARG A 13 -45.08 15.09 3.34
C ARG A 13 -43.85 15.99 3.25
N ALA A 14 -43.72 16.91 4.19
CA ALA A 14 -42.48 17.67 4.40
C ALA A 14 -41.39 16.71 4.87
N CYS A 15 -40.46 16.39 3.96
CA CYS A 15 -39.21 15.72 4.28
C CYS A 15 -38.31 16.70 5.04
N ARG A 16 -38.29 16.60 6.37
CA ARG A 16 -37.30 17.31 7.19
C ARG A 16 -35.95 16.64 6.96
N SER A 17 -35.12 17.25 6.15
CA SER A 17 -33.71 16.93 6.00
C SER A 17 -33.01 17.16 7.34
N THR A 18 -32.78 16.07 8.08
CA THR A 18 -31.90 16.08 9.24
C THR A 18 -30.46 16.21 8.70
N ARG A 19 -29.94 17.42 8.69
CA ARG A 19 -28.54 17.69 8.41
C ARG A 19 -27.74 17.04 9.54
N ALA A 20 -27.19 15.86 9.30
CA ALA A 20 -26.21 15.25 10.19
C ALA A 20 -24.98 16.19 10.19
N THR A 21 -24.79 16.86 11.32
CA THR A 21 -23.55 17.61 11.58
C THR A 21 -22.45 16.58 11.72
N LEU A 22 -21.67 16.37 10.64
CA LEU A 22 -20.44 15.62 10.70
C LEU A 22 -19.50 16.40 11.60
N LEU A 23 -19.32 15.91 12.84
CA LEU A 23 -18.25 16.36 13.70
C LEU A 23 -16.92 16.17 12.95
N PRO A 24 -16.01 17.16 12.95
CA PRO A 24 -14.71 16.99 12.32
C PRO A 24 -14.02 15.81 13.00
N LEU A 25 -13.64 14.80 12.23
CA LEU A 25 -12.75 13.73 12.66
C LEU A 25 -11.46 14.42 13.11
N GLN A 26 -11.29 14.58 14.43
CA GLN A 26 -10.00 15.00 14.98
C GLN A 26 -8.98 13.98 14.47
N GLN A 27 -8.14 14.40 13.55
CA GLN A 27 -6.98 13.61 13.14
C GLN A 27 -6.10 13.48 14.38
N VAL A 28 -6.13 12.32 15.00
CA VAL A 28 -5.22 11.97 16.08
C VAL A 28 -3.81 11.98 15.48
N VAL A 29 -3.06 13.02 15.77
CA VAL A 29 -1.66 13.14 15.36
C VAL A 29 -0.85 12.18 16.23
N MET A 30 -0.65 10.97 15.74
CA MET A 30 0.17 9.97 16.43
C MET A 30 1.64 10.38 16.40
N SER A 31 2.32 10.22 17.52
CA SER A 31 3.77 10.38 17.61
C SER A 31 4.51 9.28 16.83
N SER A 32 5.79 9.50 16.49
CA SER A 32 6.61 8.50 15.83
C SER A 32 6.72 7.20 16.65
N THR A 33 6.71 7.31 17.98
CA THR A 33 6.75 6.16 18.88
C THR A 33 5.46 5.33 18.81
N GLU A 34 4.31 5.98 18.80
CA GLU A 34 3.01 5.28 18.65
C GLU A 34 2.88 4.60 17.30
N TRP A 35 3.35 5.25 16.22
CA TRP A 35 3.42 4.64 14.91
C TRP A 35 4.31 3.40 14.89
N ALA A 36 5.49 3.47 15.51
CA ALA A 36 6.42 2.33 15.60
C ALA A 36 5.80 1.17 16.39
N GLN A 37 5.12 1.46 17.50
CA GLN A 37 4.45 0.44 18.31
C GLN A 37 3.32 -0.24 17.55
N ALA A 38 2.46 0.51 16.87
CA ALA A 38 1.37 -0.03 16.07
C ALA A 38 1.89 -0.94 14.93
N ALA A 39 2.98 -0.53 14.28
CA ALA A 39 3.61 -1.34 13.25
C ALA A 39 4.22 -2.64 13.79
N LEU A 40 4.85 -2.58 14.96
CA LEU A 40 5.41 -3.76 15.62
C LEU A 40 4.33 -4.72 16.11
N GLN A 41 3.19 -4.20 16.60
CA GLN A 41 2.03 -5.02 16.95
C GLN A 41 1.50 -5.80 15.73
N SER A 42 1.52 -5.21 14.55
CA SER A 42 1.13 -5.92 13.33
C SER A 42 2.09 -7.07 13.00
N PHE A 43 3.39 -6.88 13.21
CA PHE A 43 4.37 -7.97 13.10
C PHE A 43 4.09 -9.08 14.13
N ASP A 44 3.90 -8.74 15.40
CA ASP A 44 3.62 -9.70 16.47
C ASP A 44 2.31 -10.47 16.20
N ALA A 45 1.27 -9.81 15.67
CA ALA A 45 0.02 -10.44 15.27
C ALA A 45 0.21 -11.48 14.15
N VAL A 46 1.01 -11.18 13.13
CA VAL A 46 1.34 -12.14 12.05
C VAL A 46 2.11 -13.34 12.61
N VAL A 47 3.06 -13.12 13.51
CA VAL A 47 3.81 -14.20 14.18
C VAL A 47 2.87 -15.11 14.96
N GLN A 48 1.94 -14.54 15.74
CA GLN A 48 0.96 -15.29 16.53
C GLN A 48 -0.04 -16.06 15.65
N ALA A 49 -0.44 -15.47 14.53
CA ALA A 49 -1.35 -16.12 13.56
C ALA A 49 -0.69 -17.24 12.74
N THR A 50 0.64 -17.42 12.85
CA THR A 50 1.36 -18.45 12.11
C THR A 50 1.63 -19.66 13.00
N GLU A 51 0.89 -20.73 12.75
CA GLU A 51 1.02 -21.97 13.50
C GLU A 51 2.46 -22.55 13.44
N GLY A 52 2.99 -22.94 14.58
CA GLY A 52 4.35 -23.47 14.69
C GLY A 52 5.49 -22.46 14.48
N PHE A 53 5.15 -21.20 14.19
CA PHE A 53 6.15 -20.15 13.99
C PHE A 53 6.49 -19.47 15.33
N ARG A 54 7.77 -19.35 15.61
CA ARG A 54 8.28 -18.57 16.75
C ARG A 54 9.20 -17.49 16.24
N SER A 55 8.92 -16.25 16.62
CA SER A 55 9.81 -15.11 16.32
C SER A 55 11.17 -15.36 16.97
N ARG A 56 12.23 -15.20 16.19
CA ARG A 56 13.61 -15.21 16.68
C ARG A 56 13.99 -13.80 17.13
N ALA A 57 14.80 -13.69 18.18
CA ALA A 57 15.20 -12.39 18.73
C ALA A 57 15.73 -11.42 17.65
N GLY A 58 16.62 -11.92 16.77
CA GLY A 58 17.14 -11.10 15.67
C GLY A 58 16.10 -10.66 14.65
N GLN A 59 15.08 -11.49 14.40
CA GLN A 59 13.98 -11.13 13.51
C GLN A 59 13.11 -10.01 14.12
N ARG A 60 12.78 -10.14 15.41
CA ARG A 60 11.99 -9.12 16.11
C ARG A 60 12.75 -7.79 16.23
N LEU A 61 14.05 -7.85 16.53
CA LEU A 61 14.90 -6.67 16.57
C LEU A 61 14.94 -5.96 15.20
N MET A 62 15.03 -6.70 14.10
CA MET A 62 14.96 -6.15 12.76
C MET A 62 13.61 -5.47 12.50
N ALA A 63 12.50 -6.12 12.86
CA ALA A 63 11.16 -5.55 12.70
C ALA A 63 11.01 -4.24 13.51
N GLU A 64 11.55 -4.19 14.71
CA GLU A 64 11.57 -3.01 15.56
C GLU A 64 12.37 -1.86 14.93
N GLN A 65 13.56 -2.13 14.40
CA GLN A 65 14.38 -1.11 13.73
C GLN A 65 13.69 -0.58 12.46
N VAL A 66 13.05 -1.44 11.68
CA VAL A 66 12.26 -1.02 10.51
C VAL A 66 11.08 -0.15 10.94
N ALA A 67 10.32 -0.57 11.95
CA ALA A 67 9.20 0.20 12.46
C ALA A 67 9.63 1.60 12.95
N ARG A 68 10.67 1.67 13.75
CA ARG A 68 11.22 2.94 14.26
C ARG A 68 11.70 3.86 13.13
N THR A 69 12.47 3.31 12.19
CA THR A 69 13.02 4.11 11.09
C THR A 69 11.93 4.68 10.21
N PHE A 70 10.95 3.86 9.83
CA PHE A 70 9.86 4.32 8.96
C PHE A 70 8.86 5.23 9.69
N SER A 71 8.72 5.10 11.00
CA SER A 71 7.85 5.99 11.79
C SER A 71 8.40 7.42 11.87
N THR A 72 9.71 7.61 11.84
CA THR A 72 10.35 8.93 11.86
C THR A 72 10.42 9.59 10.48
N ALA A 73 10.31 8.83 9.39
CA ALA A 73 10.28 9.37 8.05
C ALA A 73 8.92 10.01 7.75
N THR A 74 8.93 11.19 7.14
CA THR A 74 7.72 11.86 6.68
C THR A 74 7.79 12.10 5.17
N LEU A 75 6.65 11.92 4.48
CA LEU A 75 6.51 12.40 3.12
C LEU A 75 6.30 13.92 3.19
N GLY A 76 6.93 14.65 2.29
CA GLY A 76 6.64 16.08 2.12
C GLY A 76 5.15 16.27 1.87
N LYS A 77 4.57 17.30 2.47
CA LYS A 77 3.20 17.73 2.20
C LYS A 77 3.26 19.12 1.60
N VAL A 78 2.46 19.33 0.58
CA VAL A 78 2.12 20.68 0.13
C VAL A 78 0.90 21.07 0.96
N ASP A 79 0.98 22.15 1.74
CA ASP A 79 -0.16 22.71 2.45
C ASP A 79 -1.07 23.48 1.47
N GLU A 80 -2.27 23.85 1.93
CA GLU A 80 -3.26 24.56 1.13
C GLU A 80 -2.78 25.99 0.74
N GLU A 81 -1.76 26.52 1.43
CA GLU A 81 -1.16 27.83 1.17
C GLU A 81 0.09 27.74 0.26
N GLY A 82 0.44 26.53 -0.22
CA GLY A 82 1.58 26.28 -1.10
C GLY A 82 2.93 26.18 -0.39
N GLY A 83 2.91 26.08 0.93
CA GLY A 83 4.09 25.79 1.74
C GLY A 83 4.50 24.33 1.59
N GLU A 84 5.74 24.06 1.15
CA GLU A 84 6.28 22.73 1.09
C GLU A 84 6.97 22.35 2.42
N ALA A 85 6.36 21.46 3.18
CA ALA A 85 7.08 20.78 4.26
C ALA A 85 8.06 19.77 3.64
N ALA A 86 9.37 20.01 3.85
CA ALA A 86 10.41 19.11 3.33
C ALA A 86 10.22 17.68 3.91
N PRO A 87 10.40 16.64 3.06
CA PRO A 87 10.33 15.26 3.54
C PRO A 87 11.48 14.97 4.50
N THR A 88 11.16 14.33 5.62
CA THR A 88 12.19 13.84 6.55
C THR A 88 12.65 12.46 6.11
N ARG A 89 13.94 12.31 5.85
CA ARG A 89 14.54 11.04 5.45
C ARG A 89 15.06 10.29 6.66
N ALA A 90 14.80 8.99 6.73
CA ALA A 90 15.38 8.09 7.71
C ALA A 90 15.90 6.84 6.99
N ILE A 91 17.10 6.40 7.35
CA ILE A 91 17.78 5.25 6.72
C ILE A 91 18.19 4.29 7.82
N ALA A 92 17.81 3.01 7.69
CA ALA A 92 18.36 1.93 8.48
C ALA A 92 19.18 0.99 7.60
N VAL A 93 20.39 0.67 8.03
CA VAL A 93 21.21 -0.38 7.42
C VAL A 93 21.26 -1.55 8.36
N ILE A 94 20.65 -2.67 7.94
CA ILE A 94 20.46 -3.84 8.80
C ILE A 94 21.09 -5.06 8.13
N GLN A 95 22.09 -5.63 8.78
CA GLN A 95 22.69 -6.89 8.37
C GLN A 95 22.08 -8.03 9.18
N ALA A 96 21.57 -9.04 8.49
CA ALA A 96 21.03 -10.25 9.11
C ALA A 96 21.40 -11.49 8.28
N GLY A 97 21.74 -12.59 8.96
CA GLY A 97 22.09 -13.86 8.33
C GLY A 97 20.95 -14.48 7.52
N THR A 98 21.26 -15.53 6.78
CA THR A 98 20.23 -16.31 6.07
C THR A 98 19.36 -17.08 7.08
N GLY A 99 18.08 -17.29 6.73
CA GLY A 99 17.16 -18.05 7.57
C GLY A 99 16.57 -17.30 8.78
N VAL A 100 16.95 -16.04 9.04
CA VAL A 100 16.39 -15.24 10.14
C VAL A 100 14.90 -14.87 9.91
N GLY A 101 14.40 -14.94 8.69
CA GLY A 101 13.04 -14.51 8.34
C GLY A 101 12.94 -13.02 8.02
N LYS A 102 13.94 -12.50 7.31
CA LYS A 102 14.03 -11.07 6.95
C LYS A 102 12.78 -10.54 6.27
N SER A 103 12.20 -11.29 5.31
CA SER A 103 11.02 -10.84 4.56
C SER A 103 9.87 -10.44 5.47
N LEU A 104 9.53 -11.28 6.43
CA LEU A 104 8.50 -10.98 7.42
C LEU A 104 8.87 -9.76 8.27
N ALA A 105 10.14 -9.70 8.73
CA ALA A 105 10.61 -8.66 9.64
C ALA A 105 10.55 -7.25 9.04
N TYR A 106 10.77 -7.08 7.73
CA TYR A 106 10.67 -5.76 7.12
C TYR A 106 9.32 -5.51 6.44
N CYS A 107 8.67 -6.54 5.87
CA CYS A 107 7.39 -6.35 5.19
C CYS A 107 6.26 -6.01 6.15
N ALA A 108 6.10 -6.76 7.25
CA ALA A 108 4.96 -6.57 8.15
C ALA A 108 4.88 -5.15 8.73
N PRO A 109 5.93 -4.60 9.38
CA PRO A 109 5.86 -3.24 9.90
C PRO A 109 5.80 -2.16 8.82
N ALA A 110 6.48 -2.35 7.68
CA ALA A 110 6.44 -1.39 6.58
C ALA A 110 5.05 -1.29 5.95
N ILE A 111 4.40 -2.44 5.72
CA ILE A 111 3.04 -2.50 5.16
C ILE A 111 2.05 -1.89 6.16
N ALA A 112 2.16 -2.22 7.45
CA ALA A 112 1.28 -1.65 8.48
C ALA A 112 1.36 -0.12 8.51
N LEU A 113 2.57 0.44 8.48
CA LEU A 113 2.76 1.90 8.43
C LEU A 113 2.22 2.52 7.13
N ALA A 114 2.42 1.85 5.99
CA ALA A 114 1.91 2.34 4.72
C ALA A 114 0.37 2.39 4.71
N LEU A 115 -0.28 1.34 5.21
CA LEU A 115 -1.74 1.29 5.33
C LEU A 115 -2.27 2.39 6.25
N ALA A 116 -1.66 2.54 7.42
CA ALA A 116 -2.08 3.51 8.41
C ALA A 116 -1.89 4.98 7.95
N ARG A 117 -0.91 5.23 7.09
CA ARG A 117 -0.60 6.55 6.53
C ARG A 117 -1.19 6.80 5.14
N GLY A 118 -1.91 5.82 4.56
CA GLY A 118 -2.44 5.93 3.19
C GLY A 118 -1.34 6.03 2.12
N THR A 119 -0.16 5.44 2.38
CA THR A 119 1.01 5.52 1.50
C THR A 119 1.33 4.18 0.85
N ARG A 120 2.44 4.09 0.13
CA ARG A 120 2.89 2.87 -0.55
C ARG A 120 4.28 2.48 -0.08
N VAL A 121 4.58 1.18 -0.12
CA VAL A 121 5.92 0.63 0.11
C VAL A 121 6.45 0.09 -1.21
N LEU A 122 7.68 0.43 -1.54
CA LEU A 122 8.43 -0.17 -2.62
C LEU A 122 9.48 -1.12 -2.02
N ILE A 123 9.44 -2.39 -2.42
CA ILE A 123 10.42 -3.39 -2.02
C ILE A 123 11.25 -3.75 -3.24
N SER A 124 12.56 -3.47 -3.17
CA SER A 124 13.51 -3.83 -4.20
C SER A 124 14.35 -5.03 -3.77
N THR A 125 14.54 -5.99 -4.66
CA THR A 125 15.33 -7.21 -4.42
C THR A 125 16.44 -7.34 -5.44
N ALA A 126 17.57 -7.92 -5.06
CA ALA A 126 18.72 -8.07 -5.92
C ALA A 126 18.55 -9.15 -6.99
N THR A 127 17.70 -10.17 -6.74
CA THR A 127 17.58 -11.32 -7.65
C THR A 127 16.12 -11.61 -8.01
N VAL A 128 15.94 -12.20 -9.19
CA VAL A 128 14.61 -12.67 -9.65
C VAL A 128 14.03 -13.72 -8.71
N ALA A 129 14.86 -14.63 -8.22
CA ALA A 129 14.41 -15.67 -7.29
C ALA A 129 13.82 -15.09 -5.99
N LEU A 130 14.46 -14.07 -5.41
CA LEU A 130 13.92 -13.36 -4.26
C LEU A 130 12.65 -12.57 -4.58
N GLN A 131 12.56 -12.00 -5.77
CA GLN A 131 11.35 -11.32 -6.23
C GLN A 131 10.16 -12.29 -6.35
N GLU A 132 10.40 -13.46 -6.95
CA GLU A 132 9.38 -14.51 -7.07
C GLU A 132 8.99 -15.09 -5.72
N GLN A 133 9.93 -15.31 -4.82
CA GLN A 133 9.64 -15.75 -3.46
C GLN A 133 8.73 -14.74 -2.73
N LEU A 134 9.07 -13.46 -2.79
CA LEU A 134 8.24 -12.42 -2.17
C LEU A 134 6.82 -12.40 -2.72
N VAL A 135 6.67 -12.39 -4.04
CA VAL A 135 5.35 -12.22 -4.68
C VAL A 135 4.50 -13.48 -4.58
N ASN A 136 5.11 -14.66 -4.74
CA ASN A 136 4.35 -15.91 -4.80
C ASN A 136 4.19 -16.62 -3.46
N LYS A 137 5.01 -16.26 -2.45
CA LYS A 137 5.00 -16.93 -1.15
C LYS A 137 4.83 -15.97 0.02
N ASP A 138 5.77 -15.03 0.19
CA ASP A 138 5.86 -14.24 1.43
C ASP A 138 4.71 -13.21 1.54
N LEU A 139 4.42 -12.46 0.48
CA LEU A 139 3.33 -11.47 0.47
C LEU A 139 1.94 -12.10 0.53
N PRO A 140 1.61 -13.19 -0.18
CA PRO A 140 0.36 -13.90 0.01
C PRO A 140 0.17 -14.44 1.42
N ALA A 141 1.23 -14.99 2.02
CA ALA A 141 1.20 -15.48 3.40
C ALA A 141 0.99 -14.35 4.42
N LEU A 142 1.57 -13.18 4.17
CA LEU A 142 1.33 -11.97 4.95
C LEU A 142 -0.10 -11.46 4.78
N ALA A 143 -0.60 -11.37 3.55
CA ALA A 143 -1.95 -10.90 3.27
C ALA A 143 -3.04 -11.73 3.95
N ALA A 144 -2.78 -13.03 4.13
CA ALA A 144 -3.69 -13.92 4.84
C ALA A 144 -3.69 -13.74 6.37
N ARG A 145 -2.67 -13.09 6.93
CA ARG A 145 -2.44 -13.01 8.41
C ARG A 145 -2.37 -11.59 8.96
N MET A 146 -2.19 -10.60 8.10
CA MET A 146 -2.18 -9.20 8.52
C MET A 146 -3.55 -8.78 9.05
N PRO A 147 -3.62 -7.97 10.12
CA PRO A 147 -4.88 -7.48 10.68
C PRO A 147 -5.71 -6.65 9.68
N GLN A 148 -5.04 -5.99 8.75
CA GLN A 148 -5.66 -5.18 7.70
C GLN A 148 -5.33 -5.74 6.32
N PRO A 149 -6.30 -5.83 5.41
CA PRO A 149 -6.07 -6.28 4.04
C PRO A 149 -5.22 -5.25 3.27
N PHE A 150 -4.32 -5.74 2.43
CA PHE A 150 -3.52 -4.91 1.54
C PHE A 150 -3.43 -5.52 0.15
N LYS A 151 -3.10 -4.68 -0.83
CA LYS A 151 -2.84 -5.10 -2.21
C LYS A 151 -1.37 -4.96 -2.54
N PHE A 152 -0.85 -5.86 -3.34
CA PHE A 152 0.51 -5.79 -3.84
C PHE A 152 0.56 -6.11 -5.33
N ALA A 153 1.58 -5.62 -6.02
CA ALA A 153 1.83 -5.88 -7.42
C ALA A 153 3.34 -6.00 -7.67
N LEU A 154 3.68 -6.77 -8.70
CA LEU A 154 5.05 -6.93 -9.15
C LEU A 154 5.37 -5.93 -10.24
N ALA A 155 6.42 -5.12 -10.04
CA ALA A 155 7.03 -4.30 -11.08
C ALA A 155 8.38 -4.90 -11.49
N LYS A 156 8.54 -5.22 -12.76
CA LYS A 156 9.80 -5.74 -13.33
C LYS A 156 10.51 -4.61 -14.08
N GLY A 157 11.81 -4.77 -14.33
CA GLY A 157 12.54 -3.88 -15.22
C GLY A 157 11.92 -3.86 -16.63
N ARG A 158 11.98 -2.73 -17.32
CA ARG A 158 11.32 -2.50 -18.61
C ARG A 158 11.66 -3.57 -19.66
N GLY A 159 12.88 -4.06 -19.72
CA GLY A 159 13.31 -5.12 -20.64
C GLY A 159 12.65 -6.51 -20.38
N ARG A 160 11.88 -6.65 -19.31
CA ARG A 160 11.15 -7.89 -18.95
C ARG A 160 9.66 -7.84 -19.31
N TYR A 161 9.22 -6.76 -19.96
CA TYR A 161 7.88 -6.63 -20.52
C TYR A 161 7.95 -6.67 -22.04
N VAL A 162 6.94 -7.28 -22.65
CA VAL A 162 6.78 -7.25 -24.10
C VAL A 162 6.30 -5.85 -24.49
N CYS A 163 6.97 -5.25 -25.45
CA CYS A 163 6.50 -4.00 -26.04
C CYS A 163 5.34 -4.33 -26.99
N LYS A 164 4.14 -3.91 -26.64
CA LYS A 164 2.94 -4.16 -27.44
C LYS A 164 3.09 -3.62 -28.87
N LEU A 165 3.62 -2.42 -29.03
CA LEU A 165 3.86 -1.81 -30.34
C LEU A 165 4.79 -2.67 -31.21
N LYS A 166 5.90 -3.20 -30.65
CA LYS A 166 6.80 -4.10 -31.39
C LYS A 166 6.09 -5.44 -31.74
N LEU A 167 5.28 -5.95 -30.83
CA LEU A 167 4.53 -7.17 -31.06
C LEU A 167 3.50 -6.99 -32.19
N ASP A 168 2.74 -5.89 -32.16
CA ASP A 168 1.73 -5.56 -33.19
C ASP A 168 2.38 -5.36 -34.55
N ARG A 169 3.57 -4.72 -34.62
CA ARG A 169 4.37 -4.61 -35.84
C ARG A 169 4.82 -5.98 -36.39
N LEU A 170 5.30 -6.86 -35.51
CA LEU A 170 5.72 -8.21 -35.89
C LEU A 170 4.54 -9.10 -36.33
N ALA A 171 3.36 -8.89 -35.75
CA ALA A 171 2.15 -9.61 -36.11
C ALA A 171 1.47 -9.09 -37.41
N GLY A 172 2.00 -8.00 -37.99
CA GLY A 172 1.41 -7.37 -39.18
C GLY A 172 0.08 -6.67 -38.93
N THR A 173 -0.31 -6.45 -37.67
CA THR A 173 -1.54 -5.79 -37.26
C THR A 173 -1.35 -4.29 -36.95
N GLY A 174 -0.11 -3.80 -36.95
CA GLY A 174 0.23 -2.39 -36.74
C GLY A 174 0.28 -1.62 -38.05
N GLU A 175 -0.41 -0.48 -38.11
CA GLU A 175 -0.23 0.47 -39.22
C GLU A 175 1.25 0.91 -39.27
N ALA A 176 1.85 0.85 -40.44
CA ALA A 176 3.21 1.27 -40.69
C ALA A 176 3.32 2.79 -40.48
N HIS A 177 3.63 3.24 -39.28
CA HIS A 177 4.16 4.59 -39.07
C HIS A 177 5.66 4.55 -39.37
N GLY A 178 6.05 5.47 -40.25
CA GLY A 178 7.32 5.69 -40.94
C GLY A 178 8.61 5.25 -40.25
N GLU A 179 9.48 4.82 -41.09
CA GLU A 179 10.90 4.57 -40.89
C GLU A 179 11.60 5.85 -40.39
N ASP A 180 11.70 6.10 -39.09
CA ASP A 180 12.60 7.13 -38.54
C ASP A 180 12.73 7.02 -37.00
N ASP A 181 13.01 5.84 -36.47
CA ASP A 181 13.29 5.70 -35.01
C ASP A 181 14.36 4.65 -34.70
N ASP A 182 15.43 4.59 -35.47
CA ASP A 182 16.54 3.65 -35.23
C ASP A 182 17.59 4.17 -34.25
N ASP A 183 17.43 5.41 -33.70
CA ASP A 183 18.46 6.06 -32.90
C ASP A 183 18.12 6.26 -31.42
N LEU A 184 17.21 5.52 -30.84
CA LEU A 184 16.78 5.84 -29.45
C LEU A 184 17.30 4.94 -28.34
N PHE A 185 18.28 4.05 -28.57
CA PHE A 185 18.98 3.38 -27.45
C PHE A 185 20.36 2.90 -27.86
N PRO A 186 21.47 3.39 -27.23
CA PRO A 186 22.76 2.73 -27.25
C PRO A 186 22.75 1.43 -26.44
#